data_57c4187af8ad370703e5c4ee67b59ec0
#
_entry.id   57c4187af8ad370703e5c4ee67b59ec0
#
_cell.length_a   1.000
_cell.length_b   1.000
_cell.length_c   1.000
_cell.angle_alpha   90.00
_cell.angle_beta   90.00
_cell.angle_gamma   90.00
#
_symmetry.space_group_name_H-M   'P 1'
#
loop_
_entity.id
_entity.type
_entity.pdbx_description
1 polymer ?
#
loop_
_entity_poly.entity_id
_entity_poly.type
_entity_poly.pdbx_seq_one_letter_code
_entity_poly.pdbx_strand_id
1 'polypeptide(L)'
;MSETKLLDTINSPADVKALTEEQLVQLAGEIRQLIIEVTSKNGGHLAPNLGVVELSLALHKVFSTPKDKIVYDVGHQAYIHKIVTGRRDMFHTLRQYGGLSGFPKRSESEHDAFGVGHSSTSISAALGMAVARDVKGEDYDVVAVIGDGSMTGGMAFEALNNAGDLRKRMIVVLNDNEMSISKNVGAMSEYLYQLRTGETYNRIKHDLEGWLGNVDFGGDVLKVLRRIKGSVKNLMLPTCIFEELGFTYLGPIDGHDIHSLIEVLEAAKNLDEPVLIHVITKKGKGYAPAEESPNKFHGTGPFEVATGKKIANPNAPITYTEVFGNTVIELAKEDENIVAITAAMPDGTGLTPFSKEFPKRFFDVGIAEQHAVTAAAGMAAAGLNPVVAIYSTFMQRAYDSVMHDICMQNLHVSLCLDRAGLVGDDGFTHHGVFDYAYLRSIPNMTVMAPKDEDELRHMLKTAVGMNGPVAVRYPRGSGVGVALSDSLNTLPIGKAEVLREGSDVSLWAIGTMVESAMKLAEKLAEQGINAGVVNMRFAKPIDKELLLAHAEKYKNIVTLEEGCLRGGVGSAVLEALNEARFLGTCKVLNFGIPDEFILHGDKQRLFQDIGLDVETMAGKVTAFVKGE
;
A
#
# COMPACT_ATOMS: atom_id res chain seq x y z
N MET A 1 6.92 -6.67 -43.48
CA MET A 1 6.88 -7.72 -42.45
C MET A 1 7.39 -7.05 -41.19
N SER A 2 6.58 -6.94 -40.12
CA SER A 2 7.10 -6.47 -38.82
C SER A 2 8.15 -7.47 -38.37
N GLU A 3 9.34 -7.03 -38.05
CA GLU A 3 10.33 -7.90 -37.39
C GLU A 3 9.68 -8.53 -36.17
N THR A 4 9.72 -9.87 -36.07
CA THR A 4 9.21 -10.58 -34.93
C THR A 4 10.07 -10.21 -33.72
N LYS A 5 9.46 -9.60 -32.69
CA LYS A 5 10.20 -9.21 -31.49
C LYS A 5 10.67 -10.45 -30.75
N LEU A 6 11.83 -10.38 -30.10
CA LEU A 6 12.34 -11.47 -29.27
C LEU A 6 11.36 -11.79 -28.12
N LEU A 7 10.73 -10.76 -27.57
CA LEU A 7 9.70 -10.89 -26.54
C LEU A 7 8.54 -11.81 -26.96
N ASP A 8 8.17 -11.85 -28.24
CA ASP A 8 7.09 -12.70 -28.75
C ASP A 8 7.41 -14.21 -28.63
N THR A 9 8.68 -14.57 -28.48
CA THR A 9 9.14 -15.95 -28.27
C THR A 9 9.19 -16.39 -26.81
N ILE A 10 9.03 -15.46 -25.86
CA ILE A 10 9.13 -15.73 -24.43
C ILE A 10 7.76 -16.10 -23.87
N ASN A 11 7.55 -17.36 -23.53
CA ASN A 11 6.30 -17.90 -22.98
C ASN A 11 6.48 -18.48 -21.58
N SER A 12 7.73 -18.71 -21.15
CA SER A 12 8.06 -19.30 -19.85
C SER A 12 9.44 -18.84 -19.36
N PRO A 13 9.77 -19.00 -18.08
CA PRO A 13 11.12 -18.77 -17.59
C PRO A 13 12.20 -19.61 -18.28
N ALA A 14 11.86 -20.77 -18.80
CA ALA A 14 12.80 -21.63 -19.54
C ALA A 14 13.30 -20.95 -20.82
N ASP A 15 12.45 -20.17 -21.48
CA ASP A 15 12.84 -19.42 -22.68
C ASP A 15 13.87 -18.33 -22.34
N VAL A 16 13.70 -17.64 -21.20
CA VAL A 16 14.67 -16.65 -20.69
C VAL A 16 16.03 -17.31 -20.40
N LYS A 17 16.02 -18.52 -19.82
CA LYS A 17 17.25 -19.29 -19.55
C LYS A 17 18.04 -19.66 -20.80
N ALA A 18 17.37 -19.87 -21.92
CA ALA A 18 18.01 -20.23 -23.19
C ALA A 18 18.68 -19.04 -23.90
N LEU A 19 18.41 -17.79 -23.52
CA LEU A 19 18.94 -16.61 -24.19
C LEU A 19 20.40 -16.35 -23.87
N THR A 20 21.13 -15.77 -24.84
CA THR A 20 22.45 -15.17 -24.59
C THR A 20 22.32 -13.84 -23.85
N GLU A 21 23.42 -13.30 -23.36
CA GLU A 21 23.42 -12.01 -22.67
C GLU A 21 23.01 -10.85 -23.60
N GLU A 22 23.46 -10.87 -24.86
CA GLU A 22 23.06 -9.88 -25.87
C GLU A 22 21.55 -9.94 -26.13
N GLN A 23 20.98 -11.15 -26.17
CA GLN A 23 19.54 -11.34 -26.30
C GLN A 23 18.78 -10.88 -25.06
N LEU A 24 19.32 -11.05 -23.86
CA LEU A 24 18.72 -10.52 -22.64
C LEU A 24 18.71 -8.98 -22.64
N VAL A 25 19.76 -8.32 -23.14
CA VAL A 25 19.79 -6.86 -23.30
C VAL A 25 18.72 -6.39 -24.29
N GLN A 26 18.58 -7.08 -25.45
CA GLN A 26 17.51 -6.80 -26.40
C GLN A 26 16.14 -6.97 -25.75
N LEU A 27 15.90 -8.10 -25.08
CA LEU A 27 14.64 -8.41 -24.40
C LEU A 27 14.30 -7.35 -23.34
N ALA A 28 15.29 -6.84 -22.60
CA ALA A 28 15.10 -5.78 -21.63
C ALA A 28 14.53 -4.50 -22.26
N GLY A 29 15.01 -4.14 -23.45
CA GLY A 29 14.49 -3.01 -24.23
C GLY A 29 13.04 -3.21 -24.68
N GLU A 30 12.70 -4.40 -25.16
CA GLU A 30 11.36 -4.73 -25.63
C GLU A 30 10.35 -4.79 -24.48
N ILE A 31 10.73 -5.33 -23.32
CA ILE A 31 9.91 -5.36 -22.09
C ILE A 31 9.64 -3.93 -21.59
N ARG A 32 10.65 -3.06 -21.56
CA ARG A 32 10.45 -1.64 -21.17
C ARG A 32 9.40 -0.97 -22.04
N GLN A 33 9.49 -1.18 -23.35
CA GLN A 33 8.53 -0.60 -24.29
C GLN A 33 7.10 -1.10 -24.02
N LEU A 34 6.92 -2.41 -23.78
CA LEU A 34 5.62 -2.99 -23.43
C LEU A 34 5.07 -2.41 -22.14
N ILE A 35 5.90 -2.29 -21.09
CA ILE A 35 5.48 -1.72 -19.80
C ILE A 35 5.04 -0.26 -19.95
N ILE A 36 5.79 0.56 -20.68
CA ILE A 36 5.44 1.96 -20.95
C ILE A 36 4.11 2.03 -21.70
N GLU A 37 3.94 1.21 -22.73
CA GLU A 37 2.72 1.21 -23.57
C GLU A 37 1.48 0.83 -22.73
N VAL A 38 1.55 -0.24 -21.94
CA VAL A 38 0.42 -0.71 -21.15
C VAL A 38 0.10 0.26 -20.01
N THR A 39 1.11 0.70 -19.26
CA THR A 39 0.89 1.61 -18.13
C THR A 39 0.47 3.01 -18.57
N SER A 40 0.81 3.45 -19.77
CA SER A 40 0.31 4.73 -20.32
C SER A 40 -1.21 4.73 -20.51
N LYS A 41 -1.82 3.56 -20.74
CA LYS A 41 -3.28 3.38 -20.96
C LYS A 41 -4.01 3.03 -19.67
N ASN A 42 -3.47 2.10 -18.90
CA ASN A 42 -4.15 1.51 -17.73
C ASN A 42 -3.73 2.17 -16.40
N GLY A 43 -2.68 2.97 -16.41
CA GLY A 43 -1.98 3.34 -15.19
C GLY A 43 -1.16 2.17 -14.62
N GLY A 44 -0.50 2.39 -13.50
CA GLY A 44 0.29 1.36 -12.80
C GLY A 44 1.61 1.86 -12.26
N HIS A 45 2.46 0.91 -11.82
CA HIS A 45 3.75 1.19 -11.19
C HIS A 45 4.86 1.23 -12.27
N LEU A 46 4.97 2.35 -13.00
CA LEU A 46 5.88 2.45 -14.14
C LEU A 46 7.35 2.52 -13.71
N ALA A 47 7.72 3.56 -12.94
CA ALA A 47 9.12 3.83 -12.62
C ALA A 47 9.80 2.69 -11.82
N PRO A 48 9.16 2.04 -10.84
CA PRO A 48 9.75 0.90 -10.15
C PRO A 48 10.07 -0.27 -11.07
N ASN A 49 9.17 -0.58 -12.02
CA ASN A 49 9.39 -1.68 -12.97
C ASN A 49 10.51 -1.38 -13.97
N LEU A 50 10.55 -0.18 -14.53
CA LEU A 50 11.61 0.22 -15.45
C LEU A 50 13.02 0.14 -14.81
N GLY A 51 13.10 0.34 -13.49
CA GLY A 51 14.36 0.27 -12.75
C GLY A 51 14.90 -1.14 -12.52
N VAL A 52 14.08 -2.19 -12.64
CA VAL A 52 14.47 -3.56 -12.27
C VAL A 52 14.38 -4.58 -13.41
N VAL A 53 14.37 -4.12 -14.65
CA VAL A 53 14.21 -5.03 -15.81
C VAL A 53 15.37 -6.00 -15.89
N GLU A 54 16.60 -5.54 -15.88
CA GLU A 54 17.80 -6.37 -15.93
C GLU A 54 17.89 -7.30 -14.72
N LEU A 55 17.66 -6.77 -13.51
CA LEU A 55 17.63 -7.57 -12.28
C LEU A 55 16.61 -8.71 -12.37
N SER A 56 15.39 -8.43 -12.84
CA SER A 56 14.35 -9.45 -12.96
C SER A 56 14.71 -10.51 -14.00
N LEU A 57 15.31 -10.12 -15.13
CA LEU A 57 15.78 -11.06 -16.15
C LEU A 57 16.92 -11.92 -15.62
N ALA A 58 17.88 -11.35 -14.90
CA ALA A 58 18.99 -12.10 -14.28
C ALA A 58 18.47 -13.11 -13.24
N LEU A 59 17.46 -12.73 -12.42
CA LEU A 59 16.80 -13.64 -11.50
C LEU A 59 16.18 -14.86 -12.23
N HIS A 60 15.46 -14.62 -13.34
CA HIS A 60 14.87 -15.70 -14.13
C HIS A 60 15.89 -16.48 -14.99
N LYS A 61 17.07 -15.90 -15.25
CA LYS A 61 18.19 -16.62 -15.88
C LYS A 61 18.80 -17.64 -14.92
N VAL A 62 18.96 -17.26 -13.63
CA VAL A 62 19.64 -18.10 -12.62
C VAL A 62 18.69 -19.05 -11.90
N PHE A 63 17.54 -18.57 -11.44
CA PHE A 63 16.58 -19.36 -10.66
C PHE A 63 15.47 -19.96 -11.51
N SER A 64 14.95 -21.13 -11.08
CA SER A 64 13.98 -21.93 -11.83
C SER A 64 12.61 -21.91 -11.13
N THR A 65 11.83 -20.83 -11.30
CA THR A 65 10.45 -20.82 -10.82
C THR A 65 9.57 -21.76 -11.65
N PRO A 66 8.58 -22.45 -11.08
CA PRO A 66 8.07 -22.33 -9.70
C PRO A 66 8.81 -23.18 -8.66
N LYS A 67 9.83 -23.99 -9.05
CA LYS A 67 10.62 -24.78 -8.09
C LYS A 67 11.29 -23.83 -7.09
N ASP A 68 12.15 -22.95 -7.56
CA ASP A 68 12.77 -21.91 -6.74
C ASP A 68 11.75 -20.82 -6.40
N LYS A 69 11.88 -20.20 -5.23
CA LYS A 69 10.91 -19.24 -4.71
C LYS A 69 11.48 -17.84 -4.75
N ILE A 70 10.88 -16.96 -5.57
CA ILE A 70 11.19 -15.52 -5.59
C ILE A 70 10.04 -14.78 -4.93
N VAL A 71 10.33 -14.08 -3.83
CA VAL A 71 9.37 -13.27 -3.07
C VAL A 71 9.71 -11.80 -3.26
N TYR A 72 8.84 -11.06 -3.93
CA TYR A 72 8.99 -9.63 -4.12
C TYR A 72 8.40 -8.87 -2.93
N ASP A 73 9.14 -7.92 -2.36
CA ASP A 73 8.61 -7.02 -1.34
C ASP A 73 7.68 -5.99 -1.98
N VAL A 74 6.51 -5.72 -1.40
CA VAL A 74 5.41 -4.97 -2.03
C VAL A 74 4.90 -5.63 -3.31
N GLY A 75 5.80 -5.95 -4.23
CA GLY A 75 5.51 -6.57 -5.52
C GLY A 75 5.07 -5.61 -6.63
N HIS A 76 5.12 -4.31 -6.37
CA HIS A 76 4.82 -3.27 -7.36
C HIS A 76 5.83 -3.23 -8.52
N GLN A 77 7.01 -3.83 -8.36
CA GLN A 77 8.10 -3.96 -9.34
C GLN A 77 8.11 -5.33 -10.06
N ALA A 78 7.05 -6.14 -9.96
CA ALA A 78 7.01 -7.51 -10.45
C ALA A 78 6.36 -7.68 -11.85
N TYR A 79 6.25 -6.61 -12.66
CA TYR A 79 5.64 -6.71 -13.99
C TYR A 79 6.47 -7.55 -14.94
N ILE A 80 7.79 -7.45 -14.86
CA ILE A 80 8.72 -8.27 -15.66
C ILE A 80 8.52 -9.76 -15.33
N HIS A 81 8.43 -10.07 -14.04
CA HIS A 81 8.13 -11.43 -13.57
C HIS A 81 6.83 -11.97 -14.18
N LYS A 82 5.75 -11.16 -14.20
CA LYS A 82 4.49 -11.56 -14.85
C LYS A 82 4.67 -11.82 -16.36
N ILE A 83 5.37 -10.94 -17.05
CA ILE A 83 5.61 -11.04 -18.50
C ILE A 83 6.34 -12.33 -18.84
N VAL A 84 7.46 -12.64 -18.14
CA VAL A 84 8.31 -13.79 -18.47
C VAL A 84 7.80 -15.12 -17.90
N THR A 85 6.74 -15.10 -17.08
CA THR A 85 6.09 -16.29 -16.52
C THR A 85 4.76 -16.62 -17.19
N GLY A 86 4.64 -16.35 -18.50
CA GLY A 86 3.51 -16.78 -19.33
C GLY A 86 2.29 -15.86 -19.34
N ARG A 87 2.39 -14.66 -18.75
CA ARG A 87 1.27 -13.68 -18.69
C ARG A 87 1.42 -12.51 -19.65
N ARG A 88 2.40 -12.56 -20.57
CA ARG A 88 2.67 -11.50 -21.57
C ARG A 88 1.42 -11.13 -22.38
N ASP A 89 0.72 -12.13 -22.90
CA ASP A 89 -0.41 -11.91 -23.82
C ASP A 89 -1.62 -11.28 -23.10
N MET A 90 -1.72 -11.49 -21.78
CA MET A 90 -2.72 -10.86 -20.93
C MET A 90 -2.25 -9.53 -20.32
N PHE A 91 -0.99 -9.13 -20.54
CA PHE A 91 -0.43 -7.97 -19.83
C PHE A 91 -1.16 -6.66 -20.15
N HIS A 92 -1.82 -6.56 -21.31
CA HIS A 92 -2.69 -5.44 -21.67
C HIS A 92 -3.89 -5.27 -20.73
N THR A 93 -4.26 -6.30 -19.94
CA THR A 93 -5.37 -6.25 -18.96
C THR A 93 -4.91 -5.89 -17.55
N LEU A 94 -3.65 -5.48 -17.37
CA LEU A 94 -3.06 -5.15 -16.08
C LEU A 94 -3.94 -4.15 -15.30
N ARG A 95 -4.29 -4.47 -14.06
CA ARG A 95 -5.10 -3.67 -13.12
C ARG A 95 -6.54 -3.41 -13.58
N GLN A 96 -7.00 -4.05 -14.64
CA GLN A 96 -8.38 -3.95 -15.10
C GLN A 96 -9.23 -5.06 -14.47
N TYR A 97 -10.52 -4.80 -14.35
CA TYR A 97 -11.49 -5.77 -13.83
C TYR A 97 -11.41 -7.11 -14.60
N GLY A 98 -11.26 -8.22 -13.87
CA GLY A 98 -11.08 -9.55 -14.46
C GLY A 98 -9.74 -9.80 -15.15
N GLY A 99 -8.84 -8.82 -15.16
CA GLY A 99 -7.50 -8.91 -15.74
C GLY A 99 -6.42 -9.23 -14.72
N LEU A 100 -5.15 -8.97 -15.11
CA LEU A 100 -3.99 -9.21 -14.25
C LEU A 100 -3.93 -8.23 -13.07
N SER A 101 -3.65 -8.77 -11.89
CA SER A 101 -3.37 -7.97 -10.69
C SER A 101 -2.11 -7.12 -10.86
N GLY A 102 -2.08 -5.94 -10.24
CA GLY A 102 -0.89 -5.08 -10.15
C GLY A 102 0.24 -5.64 -9.28
N PHE A 103 -0.03 -6.73 -8.54
CA PHE A 103 0.90 -7.37 -7.60
C PHE A 103 0.92 -8.90 -7.83
N PRO A 104 1.99 -9.60 -7.43
CA PRO A 104 2.02 -11.06 -7.40
C PRO A 104 0.85 -11.63 -6.57
N LYS A 105 0.19 -12.65 -7.13
CA LYS A 105 -0.98 -13.29 -6.53
C LYS A 105 -0.95 -14.80 -6.78
N ARG A 106 -0.86 -15.59 -5.72
CA ARG A 106 -0.75 -17.06 -5.80
C ARG A 106 -1.86 -17.76 -6.61
N SER A 107 -3.06 -17.18 -6.62
CA SER A 107 -4.18 -17.70 -7.41
C SER A 107 -4.12 -17.29 -8.89
N GLU A 108 -3.20 -16.39 -9.29
CA GLU A 108 -3.00 -15.95 -10.67
C GLU A 108 -1.96 -16.81 -11.39
N SER A 109 -0.90 -17.22 -10.68
CA SER A 109 0.19 -18.03 -11.25
C SER A 109 0.90 -18.87 -10.19
N GLU A 110 1.33 -20.09 -10.55
CA GLU A 110 2.18 -20.93 -9.71
C GLU A 110 3.58 -20.33 -9.49
N HIS A 111 4.01 -19.42 -10.37
CA HIS A 111 5.27 -18.70 -10.23
C HIS A 111 5.21 -17.60 -9.16
N ASP A 112 4.03 -17.15 -8.75
CA ASP A 112 3.84 -16.16 -7.68
C ASP A 112 3.96 -16.90 -6.32
N ALA A 113 5.18 -17.06 -5.81
CA ALA A 113 5.46 -17.85 -4.61
C ALA A 113 4.71 -17.33 -3.37
N PHE A 114 4.49 -16.00 -3.28
CA PHE A 114 3.79 -15.34 -2.19
C PHE A 114 2.94 -14.18 -2.70
N GLY A 115 1.73 -14.01 -2.15
CA GLY A 115 0.88 -12.85 -2.41
C GLY A 115 1.37 -11.65 -1.62
N VAL A 116 1.54 -10.50 -2.29
CA VAL A 116 2.12 -9.28 -1.71
C VAL A 116 1.32 -8.04 -2.06
N GLY A 117 1.65 -6.92 -1.46
CA GLY A 117 1.02 -5.61 -1.64
C GLY A 117 1.50 -4.61 -0.59
N HIS A 118 1.71 -5.07 0.64
CA HIS A 118 2.32 -4.30 1.72
C HIS A 118 3.82 -4.56 1.79
N SER A 119 4.59 -3.57 2.24
CA SER A 119 6.06 -3.61 2.31
C SER A 119 6.61 -4.46 3.46
N SER A 120 7.90 -4.72 3.43
CA SER A 120 8.72 -5.24 4.55
C SER A 120 8.39 -6.68 4.98
N THR A 121 7.64 -7.44 4.16
CA THR A 121 7.22 -8.81 4.49
C THR A 121 8.05 -9.89 3.79
N SER A 122 8.79 -9.53 2.74
CA SER A 122 9.45 -10.50 1.85
C SER A 122 10.50 -11.35 2.54
N ILE A 123 11.34 -10.77 3.39
CA ILE A 123 12.41 -11.51 4.09
C ILE A 123 11.80 -12.52 5.06
N SER A 124 10.77 -12.12 5.83
CA SER A 124 10.06 -13.04 6.73
C SER A 124 9.41 -14.21 5.97
N ALA A 125 8.73 -13.91 4.86
CA ALA A 125 8.10 -14.95 4.04
C ALA A 125 9.14 -15.90 3.42
N ALA A 126 10.24 -15.35 2.90
CA ALA A 126 11.35 -16.13 2.33
C ALA A 126 12.04 -17.00 3.40
N LEU A 127 12.29 -16.45 4.59
CA LEU A 127 12.83 -17.23 5.72
C LEU A 127 11.92 -18.40 6.08
N GLY A 128 10.60 -18.15 6.17
CA GLY A 128 9.62 -19.21 6.41
C GLY A 128 9.65 -20.31 5.34
N MET A 129 9.84 -19.95 4.06
CA MET A 129 10.00 -20.93 2.97
C MET A 129 11.31 -21.70 3.06
N ALA A 130 12.42 -21.04 3.44
CA ALA A 130 13.71 -21.70 3.65
C ALA A 130 13.64 -22.71 4.82
N VAL A 131 13.00 -22.34 5.92
CA VAL A 131 12.73 -23.26 7.04
C VAL A 131 11.88 -24.43 6.60
N ALA A 132 10.80 -24.20 5.85
CA ALA A 132 9.92 -25.25 5.35
C ALA A 132 10.65 -26.22 4.41
N ARG A 133 11.51 -25.71 3.52
CA ARG A 133 12.39 -26.51 2.66
C ARG A 133 13.25 -27.47 3.49
N ASP A 134 13.95 -26.93 4.49
CA ASP A 134 14.87 -27.72 5.31
C ASP A 134 14.14 -28.79 6.13
N VAL A 135 12.99 -28.44 6.73
CA VAL A 135 12.16 -29.38 7.51
C VAL A 135 11.64 -30.54 6.64
N LYS A 136 11.30 -30.26 5.38
CA LYS A 136 10.80 -31.27 4.44
C LYS A 136 11.93 -32.05 3.73
N GLY A 137 13.19 -31.62 3.86
CA GLY A 137 14.32 -32.16 3.11
C GLY A 137 14.22 -31.92 1.60
N GLU A 138 13.56 -30.83 1.20
CA GLU A 138 13.44 -30.40 -0.20
C GLU A 138 14.68 -29.57 -0.60
N ASP A 139 14.94 -29.50 -1.91
CA ASP A 139 16.06 -28.73 -2.46
C ASP A 139 15.56 -27.73 -3.49
N TYR A 140 15.39 -26.47 -3.06
CA TYR A 140 15.09 -25.31 -3.90
C TYR A 140 15.73 -24.05 -3.29
N ASP A 141 15.95 -23.07 -4.14
CA ASP A 141 16.46 -21.78 -3.69
C ASP A 141 15.32 -20.83 -3.28
N VAL A 142 15.63 -19.94 -2.33
CA VAL A 142 14.69 -18.93 -1.85
C VAL A 142 15.33 -17.56 -1.93
N VAL A 143 14.67 -16.66 -2.65
CA VAL A 143 15.15 -15.29 -2.90
C VAL A 143 14.08 -14.30 -2.45
N ALA A 144 14.44 -13.34 -1.59
CA ALA A 144 13.65 -12.16 -1.27
C ALA A 144 14.19 -10.96 -2.04
N VAL A 145 13.35 -10.24 -2.77
CA VAL A 145 13.73 -8.98 -3.45
C VAL A 145 13.07 -7.83 -2.72
N ILE A 146 13.86 -7.02 -2.03
CA ILE A 146 13.38 -5.92 -1.18
C ILE A 146 13.99 -4.59 -1.61
N GLY A 147 13.19 -3.52 -1.61
CA GLY A 147 13.67 -2.17 -1.85
C GLY A 147 14.24 -1.52 -0.59
N ASP A 148 15.14 -0.57 -0.78
CA ASP A 148 15.78 0.23 0.26
C ASP A 148 14.75 0.96 1.16
N GLY A 149 13.66 1.48 0.57
CA GLY A 149 12.54 2.05 1.34
C GLY A 149 11.87 1.03 2.26
N SER A 150 11.61 -0.19 1.78
CA SER A 150 11.00 -1.26 2.57
C SER A 150 11.92 -1.78 3.68
N MET A 151 13.23 -1.62 3.55
CA MET A 151 14.20 -1.93 4.60
C MET A 151 14.09 -1.02 5.83
N THR A 152 13.40 0.12 5.74
CA THR A 152 13.16 0.99 6.90
C THR A 152 12.08 0.46 7.84
N GLY A 153 11.31 -0.54 7.43
CA GLY A 153 10.25 -1.15 8.24
C GLY A 153 10.81 -2.09 9.32
N GLY A 154 10.26 -2.04 10.53
CA GLY A 154 10.70 -2.84 11.68
C GLY A 154 10.71 -4.34 11.38
N MET A 155 9.69 -4.88 10.71
CA MET A 155 9.61 -6.29 10.33
C MET A 155 10.78 -6.76 9.46
N ALA A 156 11.32 -5.91 8.58
CA ALA A 156 12.51 -6.24 7.80
C ALA A 156 13.74 -6.46 8.70
N PHE A 157 13.92 -5.62 9.72
CA PHE A 157 15.00 -5.78 10.71
C PHE A 157 14.80 -7.02 11.59
N GLU A 158 13.57 -7.29 12.04
CA GLU A 158 13.24 -8.50 12.79
C GLU A 158 13.56 -9.75 11.97
N ALA A 159 13.22 -9.74 10.68
CA ALA A 159 13.49 -10.85 9.78
C ALA A 159 14.99 -11.04 9.50
N LEU A 160 15.76 -9.96 9.29
CA LEU A 160 17.20 -10.03 9.12
C LEU A 160 17.88 -10.58 10.38
N ASN A 161 17.51 -10.09 11.56
CA ASN A 161 18.03 -10.58 12.83
C ASN A 161 17.79 -12.08 13.01
N ASN A 162 16.56 -12.54 12.73
CA ASN A 162 16.24 -13.96 12.87
C ASN A 162 16.88 -14.84 11.78
N ALA A 163 16.96 -14.36 10.53
CA ALA A 163 17.60 -15.10 9.44
C ALA A 163 19.09 -15.29 9.67
N GLY A 164 19.77 -14.28 10.20
CA GLY A 164 21.18 -14.37 10.55
C GLY A 164 21.48 -15.33 11.69
N ASP A 165 20.61 -15.39 12.71
CA ASP A 165 20.70 -16.36 13.82
C ASP A 165 20.47 -17.80 13.33
N LEU A 166 19.42 -18.02 12.54
CA LEU A 166 19.08 -19.35 12.01
C LEU A 166 20.03 -19.85 10.92
N ARG A 167 20.80 -18.96 10.30
CA ARG A 167 21.78 -19.25 9.24
C ARG A 167 21.25 -20.15 8.12
N LYS A 168 19.99 -19.89 7.71
CA LYS A 168 19.37 -20.66 6.62
C LYS A 168 19.88 -20.19 5.26
N ARG A 169 20.11 -21.14 4.35
CA ARG A 169 20.43 -20.85 2.94
C ARG A 169 19.27 -20.07 2.31
N MET A 170 19.45 -18.77 2.12
CA MET A 170 18.53 -17.87 1.44
C MET A 170 19.27 -16.65 0.91
N ILE A 171 18.71 -16.01 -0.08
CA ILE A 171 19.28 -14.81 -0.71
C ILE A 171 18.31 -13.64 -0.49
N VAL A 172 18.84 -12.53 -0.01
CA VAL A 172 18.16 -11.23 0.05
C VAL A 172 18.78 -10.33 -0.99
N VAL A 173 18.01 -9.90 -1.99
CA VAL A 173 18.43 -8.90 -2.97
C VAL A 173 17.90 -7.55 -2.54
N LEU A 174 18.79 -6.71 -2.04
CA LEU A 174 18.48 -5.32 -1.69
C LEU A 174 18.60 -4.45 -2.94
N ASN A 175 17.47 -4.01 -3.47
CA ASN A 175 17.37 -3.10 -4.60
C ASN A 175 17.41 -1.66 -4.10
N ASP A 176 18.57 -1.03 -4.15
CA ASP A 176 18.81 0.35 -3.72
C ASP A 176 18.69 1.32 -4.90
N ASN A 177 17.70 2.20 -4.84
CA ASN A 177 17.49 3.28 -5.80
C ASN A 177 17.27 4.65 -5.13
N GLU A 178 17.61 4.78 -3.84
CA GLU A 178 17.48 5.98 -2.98
C GLU A 178 16.04 6.45 -2.75
N MET A 179 15.06 5.67 -3.17
CA MET A 179 13.67 6.13 -3.20
C MET A 179 12.68 5.03 -2.81
N SER A 180 11.80 5.37 -1.88
CA SER A 180 10.50 4.71 -1.73
C SER A 180 9.49 5.30 -2.73
N ILE A 181 8.38 5.86 -2.29
CA ILE A 181 7.52 6.73 -3.10
C ILE A 181 8.19 8.10 -3.28
N SER A 182 8.75 8.65 -2.21
CA SER A 182 9.60 9.85 -2.16
C SER A 182 11.06 9.47 -1.89
N LYS A 183 11.95 10.45 -1.77
CA LYS A 183 13.32 10.23 -1.32
C LYS A 183 13.30 9.58 0.06
N ASN A 184 14.09 8.53 0.25
CA ASN A 184 14.16 7.83 1.53
C ASN A 184 14.67 8.74 2.65
N VAL A 185 14.17 8.47 3.86
CA VAL A 185 14.52 9.20 5.09
C VAL A 185 15.15 8.25 6.12
N GLY A 186 15.83 8.83 7.09
CA GLY A 186 16.39 8.09 8.23
C GLY A 186 17.84 7.63 8.05
N ALA A 187 18.44 7.19 9.16
CA ALA A 187 19.85 6.82 9.24
C ALA A 187 20.22 5.63 8.34
N MET A 188 19.29 4.70 8.08
CA MET A 188 19.53 3.58 7.18
C MET A 188 19.76 4.06 5.74
N SER A 189 19.00 5.04 5.28
CA SER A 189 19.18 5.62 3.94
C SER A 189 20.57 6.28 3.81
N GLU A 190 21.00 7.02 4.82
CA GLU A 190 22.32 7.62 4.86
C GLU A 190 23.43 6.54 4.90
N TYR A 191 23.22 5.48 5.67
CA TYR A 191 24.14 4.36 5.74
C TYR A 191 24.31 3.65 4.37
N LEU A 192 23.20 3.37 3.66
CA LEU A 192 23.24 2.77 2.32
C LEU A 192 23.92 3.71 1.31
N TYR A 193 23.68 5.03 1.42
CA TYR A 193 24.37 6.03 0.61
C TYR A 193 25.88 5.98 0.82
N GLN A 194 26.35 5.86 2.07
CA GLN A 194 27.78 5.75 2.39
C GLN A 194 28.40 4.45 1.87
N LEU A 195 27.67 3.33 1.93
CA LEU A 195 28.13 2.06 1.34
C LEU A 195 28.32 2.17 -0.19
N ARG A 196 27.47 2.95 -0.85
CA ARG A 196 27.50 3.14 -2.30
C ARG A 196 28.56 4.13 -2.79
N THR A 197 28.82 5.20 -2.03
CA THR A 197 29.69 6.32 -2.45
C THR A 197 31.08 6.31 -1.83
N GLY A 198 31.31 5.47 -0.80
CA GLY A 198 32.56 5.42 -0.06
C GLY A 198 33.75 4.93 -0.90
N GLU A 199 34.97 5.23 -0.45
CA GLU A 199 36.20 4.72 -1.06
C GLU A 199 36.22 3.19 -1.16
N THR A 200 35.50 2.53 -0.28
CA THR A 200 35.24 1.08 -0.27
C THR A 200 34.53 0.61 -1.55
N TYR A 201 33.54 1.36 -2.03
CA TYR A 201 32.84 1.06 -3.30
C TYR A 201 33.79 1.10 -4.49
N ASN A 202 34.56 2.18 -4.63
CA ASN A 202 35.49 2.33 -5.75
C ASN A 202 36.60 1.26 -5.74
N ARG A 203 37.01 0.81 -4.57
CA ARG A 203 38.00 -0.24 -4.39
C ARG A 203 37.43 -1.63 -4.69
N ILE A 204 36.23 -1.95 -4.18
CA ILE A 204 35.55 -3.23 -4.46
C ILE A 204 35.20 -3.31 -5.94
N LYS A 205 34.71 -2.23 -6.54
CA LYS A 205 34.41 -2.16 -7.98
C LYS A 205 35.68 -2.41 -8.80
N HIS A 206 36.78 -1.77 -8.48
CA HIS A 206 38.05 -1.96 -9.18
C HIS A 206 38.64 -3.37 -8.98
N ASP A 207 38.52 -3.93 -7.77
CA ASP A 207 38.97 -5.30 -7.46
C ASP A 207 38.03 -6.33 -8.15
N LEU A 208 36.73 -6.10 -8.24
CA LEU A 208 35.78 -6.95 -8.96
C LEU A 208 36.00 -6.89 -10.48
N GLU A 209 36.13 -5.70 -11.07
CA GLU A 209 36.42 -5.50 -12.50
C GLU A 209 37.78 -6.10 -12.91
N GLY A 210 38.81 -5.93 -12.08
CA GLY A 210 40.15 -6.52 -12.31
C GLY A 210 40.15 -8.04 -12.17
N TRP A 211 39.19 -8.59 -11.47
CA TRP A 211 39.06 -10.01 -11.18
C TRP A 211 38.20 -10.73 -12.21
N LEU A 212 37.04 -10.13 -12.61
CA LEU A 212 36.16 -10.64 -13.66
C LEU A 212 36.86 -10.79 -15.00
N GLY A 213 37.89 -9.96 -15.27
CA GLY A 213 38.71 -10.05 -16.49
C GLY A 213 39.73 -11.20 -16.55
N ASN A 214 39.89 -12.00 -15.48
CA ASN A 214 41.04 -12.95 -15.36
C ASN A 214 40.68 -14.37 -14.89
N VAL A 215 39.41 -14.79 -14.84
CA VAL A 215 39.03 -16.13 -14.32
C VAL A 215 38.44 -17.01 -15.41
N ASP A 216 39.12 -18.16 -15.66
CA ASP A 216 38.58 -19.30 -16.37
C ASP A 216 37.57 -20.06 -15.50
N PHE A 217 36.39 -20.35 -16.05
CA PHE A 217 35.27 -21.01 -15.39
C PHE A 217 35.60 -22.41 -14.85
N GLY A 218 35.77 -22.56 -13.56
CA GLY A 218 35.92 -23.86 -12.92
C GLY A 218 36.52 -23.86 -11.51
N GLY A 219 35.73 -23.62 -10.49
CA GLY A 219 36.07 -24.04 -9.12
C GLY A 219 36.78 -23.04 -8.21
N ASP A 220 37.19 -21.86 -8.62
CA ASP A 220 37.95 -20.91 -7.81
C ASP A 220 37.13 -19.75 -7.21
N VAL A 221 35.85 -19.59 -7.53
CA VAL A 221 34.94 -18.55 -7.00
C VAL A 221 34.89 -18.59 -5.45
N LEU A 222 34.82 -19.79 -4.87
CA LEU A 222 34.80 -19.98 -3.43
C LEU A 222 36.14 -19.62 -2.75
N LYS A 223 37.28 -19.84 -3.43
CA LYS A 223 38.61 -19.46 -2.90
C LYS A 223 38.78 -17.95 -2.88
N VAL A 224 38.19 -17.25 -3.81
CA VAL A 224 38.30 -15.79 -3.91
C VAL A 224 37.34 -15.09 -2.96
N LEU A 225 36.11 -15.57 -2.81
CA LEU A 225 35.20 -15.10 -1.76
C LEU A 225 35.84 -15.29 -0.36
N ARG A 226 36.56 -16.41 -0.11
CA ARG A 226 37.34 -16.65 1.11
C ARG A 226 38.55 -15.72 1.22
N ARG A 227 39.20 -15.34 0.10
CA ARG A 227 40.33 -14.38 0.11
C ARG A 227 39.86 -12.95 0.37
N ILE A 228 38.70 -12.53 -0.21
CA ILE A 228 38.07 -11.25 0.10
C ILE A 228 37.73 -11.22 1.60
N LYS A 229 37.08 -12.27 2.13
CA LYS A 229 36.80 -12.42 3.58
C LYS A 229 38.07 -12.43 4.45
N GLY A 230 39.18 -12.97 3.95
CA GLY A 230 40.49 -13.00 4.64
C GLY A 230 41.28 -11.71 4.55
N SER A 231 41.19 -10.98 3.43
CA SER A 231 41.95 -9.72 3.24
C SER A 231 41.26 -8.53 3.93
N VAL A 232 39.92 -8.54 4.05
CA VAL A 232 39.15 -7.51 4.76
C VAL A 232 39.34 -7.60 6.28
N LYS A 233 39.59 -8.78 6.84
CA LYS A 233 39.87 -8.95 8.29
C LYS A 233 41.16 -8.26 8.79
N ASN A 234 42.08 -7.93 7.90
CA ASN A 234 43.35 -7.33 8.25
C ASN A 234 43.48 -5.82 7.99
N LEU A 235 42.43 -5.17 7.49
CA LEU A 235 42.33 -3.71 7.43
C LEU A 235 41.13 -3.28 8.29
N MET A 236 41.33 -2.29 9.17
CA MET A 236 40.29 -1.65 9.99
C MET A 236 39.23 -0.94 9.12
N LEU A 237 38.46 -1.71 8.34
CA LEU A 237 37.26 -1.22 7.69
C LEU A 237 36.05 -1.46 8.63
N PRO A 238 35.13 -0.50 8.79
CA PRO A 238 33.93 -0.75 9.55
C PRO A 238 33.18 -1.93 8.90
N THR A 239 32.89 -2.96 9.71
CA THR A 239 32.07 -4.10 9.29
C THR A 239 30.71 -3.61 8.85
N CYS A 240 30.18 -4.18 7.76
CA CYS A 240 28.86 -3.87 7.29
C CYS A 240 27.80 -4.40 8.30
N ILE A 241 26.77 -3.63 8.63
CA ILE A 241 25.72 -4.04 9.57
C ILE A 241 25.11 -5.40 9.20
N PHE A 242 25.02 -5.71 7.93
CA PHE A 242 24.48 -6.99 7.46
C PHE A 242 25.40 -8.17 7.79
N GLU A 243 26.73 -7.96 7.78
CA GLU A 243 27.71 -8.98 8.19
C GLU A 243 27.66 -9.21 9.69
N GLU A 244 27.48 -8.15 10.49
CA GLU A 244 27.29 -8.26 11.93
C GLU A 244 25.99 -9.01 12.28
N LEU A 245 24.94 -8.88 11.43
CA LEU A 245 23.73 -9.66 11.54
C LEU A 245 23.86 -11.12 11.04
N GLY A 246 25.04 -11.52 10.54
CA GLY A 246 25.32 -12.91 10.14
C GLY A 246 25.09 -13.23 8.66
N PHE A 247 24.90 -12.23 7.80
CA PHE A 247 24.80 -12.39 6.35
C PHE A 247 26.17 -12.32 5.69
N THR A 248 26.36 -13.06 4.60
CA THR A 248 27.42 -12.76 3.64
C THR A 248 26.95 -11.60 2.76
N TYR A 249 27.65 -10.47 2.82
CA TYR A 249 27.32 -9.27 2.02
C TYR A 249 28.09 -9.30 0.70
N LEU A 250 27.36 -9.12 -0.42
CA LEU A 250 27.89 -9.02 -1.77
C LEU A 250 27.41 -7.73 -2.42
N GLY A 251 28.34 -6.92 -2.87
CA GLY A 251 28.00 -5.66 -3.54
C GLY A 251 28.70 -4.43 -2.94
N PRO A 252 28.27 -3.22 -3.34
CA PRO A 252 27.16 -2.94 -4.27
C PRO A 252 27.50 -3.23 -5.74
N ILE A 253 26.47 -3.63 -6.51
CA ILE A 253 26.58 -4.07 -7.91
C ILE A 253 25.66 -3.22 -8.78
N ASP A 254 26.09 -2.91 -10.00
CA ASP A 254 25.24 -2.21 -10.97
C ASP A 254 24.06 -3.11 -11.39
N GLY A 255 22.85 -2.72 -11.02
CA GLY A 255 21.61 -3.43 -11.31
C GLY A 255 21.15 -3.32 -12.77
N HIS A 256 21.91 -2.64 -13.62
CA HIS A 256 21.68 -2.55 -15.06
C HIS A 256 22.73 -3.32 -15.89
N ASP A 257 23.72 -3.91 -15.24
CA ASP A 257 24.68 -4.83 -15.85
C ASP A 257 24.22 -6.28 -15.68
N ILE A 258 23.65 -6.85 -16.74
CA ILE A 258 23.10 -8.22 -16.74
C ILE A 258 24.19 -9.26 -16.45
N HIS A 259 25.40 -9.07 -16.99
CA HIS A 259 26.51 -9.99 -16.78
C HIS A 259 26.89 -10.08 -15.30
N SER A 260 27.21 -8.94 -14.68
CA SER A 260 27.56 -8.88 -13.26
C SER A 260 26.43 -9.39 -12.36
N LEU A 261 25.17 -9.14 -12.71
CA LEU A 261 24.00 -9.65 -11.96
C LEU A 261 23.93 -11.18 -12.03
N ILE A 262 24.12 -11.79 -13.20
CA ILE A 262 24.10 -13.24 -13.34
C ILE A 262 25.21 -13.87 -12.51
N GLU A 263 26.44 -13.37 -12.64
CA GLU A 263 27.61 -13.91 -11.91
C GLU A 263 27.43 -13.87 -10.40
N VAL A 264 26.96 -12.73 -9.85
CA VAL A 264 26.77 -12.61 -8.40
C VAL A 264 25.62 -13.49 -7.89
N LEU A 265 24.54 -13.63 -8.66
CA LEU A 265 23.42 -14.50 -8.30
C LEU A 265 23.82 -15.99 -8.32
N GLU A 266 24.60 -16.41 -9.32
CA GLU A 266 25.15 -17.76 -9.38
C GLU A 266 26.14 -18.04 -8.23
N ALA A 267 27.01 -17.06 -7.90
CA ALA A 267 27.90 -17.16 -6.77
C ALA A 267 27.14 -17.30 -5.44
N ALA A 268 26.12 -16.47 -5.23
CA ALA A 268 25.29 -16.51 -4.03
C ALA A 268 24.53 -17.83 -3.88
N LYS A 269 24.03 -18.39 -5.00
CA LYS A 269 23.32 -19.68 -5.05
C LYS A 269 24.15 -20.84 -4.52
N ASN A 270 25.47 -20.78 -4.67
CA ASN A 270 26.43 -21.81 -4.25
C ASN A 270 26.89 -21.68 -2.79
N LEU A 271 26.39 -20.67 -2.05
CA LEU A 271 26.71 -20.48 -0.63
C LEU A 271 25.65 -21.15 0.25
N ASP A 272 26.10 -21.85 1.28
CA ASP A 272 25.24 -22.56 2.24
C ASP A 272 25.01 -21.72 3.51
N GLU A 273 24.78 -20.42 3.31
CA GLU A 273 24.55 -19.44 4.38
C GLU A 273 23.62 -18.32 3.87
N PRO A 274 23.06 -17.47 4.74
CA PRO A 274 22.26 -16.35 4.27
C PRO A 274 23.14 -15.31 3.58
N VAL A 275 22.69 -14.87 2.39
CA VAL A 275 23.42 -13.90 1.55
C VAL A 275 22.57 -12.66 1.36
N LEU A 276 23.19 -11.48 1.47
CA LEU A 276 22.58 -10.22 1.05
C LEU A 276 23.34 -9.64 -0.14
N ILE A 277 22.66 -9.51 -1.27
CA ILE A 277 23.19 -8.89 -2.49
C ILE A 277 22.67 -7.46 -2.56
N HIS A 278 23.57 -6.47 -2.51
CA HIS A 278 23.23 -5.06 -2.65
C HIS A 278 23.33 -4.64 -4.12
N VAL A 279 22.21 -4.28 -4.72
CA VAL A 279 22.07 -3.93 -6.14
C VAL A 279 21.65 -2.48 -6.27
N ILE A 280 22.40 -1.68 -7.02
CA ILE A 280 22.10 -0.27 -7.29
C ILE A 280 21.31 -0.17 -8.59
N THR A 281 20.13 0.44 -8.56
CA THR A 281 19.30 0.65 -9.74
C THR A 281 18.90 2.11 -9.92
N LYS A 282 18.43 2.46 -11.13
CA LYS A 282 17.86 3.77 -11.41
C LYS A 282 16.37 3.66 -11.68
N LYS A 283 15.56 4.23 -10.81
CA LYS A 283 14.10 4.24 -10.95
C LYS A 283 13.67 4.98 -12.21
N GLY A 284 12.82 4.40 -13.04
CA GLY A 284 12.38 4.99 -14.29
C GLY A 284 13.33 4.79 -15.50
N LYS A 285 14.38 3.97 -15.38
CA LYS A 285 15.43 3.72 -16.38
C LYS A 285 14.87 3.49 -17.78
N GLY A 286 15.36 4.29 -18.74
CA GLY A 286 15.02 4.18 -20.17
C GLY A 286 13.75 4.94 -20.58
N TYR A 287 13.14 5.73 -19.65
CA TYR A 287 12.05 6.65 -19.98
C TYR A 287 12.29 8.01 -19.31
N ALA A 288 12.77 8.98 -20.08
CA ALA A 288 13.22 10.28 -19.57
C ALA A 288 12.22 10.96 -18.60
N PRO A 289 10.90 11.05 -18.88
CA PRO A 289 9.98 11.67 -17.93
C PRO A 289 9.91 10.95 -16.56
N ALA A 290 10.11 9.62 -16.53
CA ALA A 290 10.12 8.86 -15.28
C ALA A 290 11.47 8.94 -14.57
N GLU A 291 12.58 9.09 -15.28
CA GLU A 291 13.89 9.33 -14.67
C GLU A 291 13.98 10.72 -14.02
N GLU A 292 13.37 11.74 -14.65
CA GLU A 292 13.33 13.12 -14.14
C GLU A 292 12.36 13.30 -12.95
N SER A 293 11.27 12.53 -12.93
CA SER A 293 10.23 12.65 -11.91
C SER A 293 9.73 11.28 -11.44
N PRO A 294 10.58 10.43 -10.84
CA PRO A 294 10.23 9.06 -10.48
C PRO A 294 9.05 8.95 -9.48
N ASN A 295 8.84 9.95 -8.64
CA ASN A 295 7.70 10.01 -7.72
C ASN A 295 6.36 10.04 -8.48
N LYS A 296 6.27 10.85 -9.55
CA LYS A 296 5.04 10.95 -10.35
C LYS A 296 4.68 9.65 -11.05
N PHE A 297 5.70 8.82 -11.35
CA PHE A 297 5.56 7.56 -12.05
C PHE A 297 5.73 6.34 -11.13
N HIS A 298 5.80 6.55 -9.80
CA HIS A 298 5.77 5.43 -8.86
C HIS A 298 4.46 4.66 -8.98
N GLY A 299 3.32 5.36 -8.86
CA GLY A 299 1.97 4.84 -9.14
C GLY A 299 1.23 5.90 -9.96
N THR A 300 1.13 5.73 -11.27
CA THR A 300 0.52 6.71 -12.16
C THR A 300 -0.82 6.25 -12.70
N GLY A 301 -1.74 7.19 -12.94
CA GLY A 301 -2.86 6.99 -13.85
C GLY A 301 -2.43 7.03 -15.31
N PRO A 302 -3.37 6.96 -16.28
CA PRO A 302 -3.09 7.11 -17.71
C PRO A 302 -2.33 8.40 -18.03
N PHE A 303 -1.42 8.33 -18.99
CA PHE A 303 -0.57 9.46 -19.39
C PHE A 303 -0.18 9.41 -20.88
N GLU A 304 0.19 10.56 -21.44
CA GLU A 304 0.72 10.67 -22.80
C GLU A 304 2.20 10.26 -22.83
N VAL A 305 2.55 9.25 -23.62
CA VAL A 305 3.92 8.69 -23.66
C VAL A 305 4.96 9.72 -24.06
N ALA A 306 4.66 10.59 -25.04
CA ALA A 306 5.63 11.55 -25.56
C ALA A 306 6.05 12.62 -24.55
N THR A 307 5.15 13.02 -23.65
CA THR A 307 5.35 14.14 -22.72
C THR A 307 5.39 13.73 -21.25
N GLY A 308 4.93 12.53 -20.92
CA GLY A 308 4.72 12.07 -19.53
C GLY A 308 3.60 12.80 -18.80
N LYS A 309 2.78 13.61 -19.48
CA LYS A 309 1.66 14.33 -18.85
C LYS A 309 0.51 13.39 -18.55
N LYS A 310 -0.02 13.46 -17.32
CA LYS A 310 -1.23 12.70 -16.93
C LYS A 310 -2.43 13.16 -17.76
N ILE A 311 -3.24 12.20 -18.16
CA ILE A 311 -4.55 12.46 -18.76
C ILE A 311 -5.52 12.68 -17.60
N ALA A 312 -5.82 13.95 -17.31
CA ALA A 312 -6.69 14.34 -16.21
C ALA A 312 -8.00 14.94 -16.75
N ASN A 313 -9.08 14.76 -16.00
CA ASN A 313 -10.32 15.49 -16.26
C ASN A 313 -10.18 16.92 -15.67
N PRO A 314 -10.13 17.98 -16.49
CA PRO A 314 -9.94 19.35 -15.98
C PRO A 314 -11.11 19.86 -15.14
N ASN A 315 -12.27 19.21 -15.22
CA ASN A 315 -13.49 19.56 -14.48
C ASN A 315 -13.71 18.67 -13.25
N ALA A 316 -12.72 17.82 -12.87
CA ALA A 316 -12.85 17.02 -11.67
C ALA A 316 -12.87 17.92 -10.41
N PRO A 317 -13.77 17.64 -9.46
CA PRO A 317 -13.73 18.32 -8.17
C PRO A 317 -12.39 18.13 -7.45
N ILE A 318 -12.10 19.01 -6.48
CA ILE A 318 -10.95 18.86 -5.59
C ILE A 318 -10.94 17.48 -4.94
N THR A 319 -9.76 16.90 -4.75
CA THR A 319 -9.65 15.59 -4.11
C THR A 319 -9.73 15.69 -2.59
N TYR A 320 -10.23 14.62 -1.93
CA TYR A 320 -10.26 14.57 -0.46
C TYR A 320 -8.85 14.74 0.14
N THR A 321 -7.83 14.18 -0.49
CA THR A 321 -6.42 14.33 -0.08
C THR A 321 -5.95 15.81 -0.12
N GLU A 322 -6.34 16.56 -1.14
CA GLU A 322 -6.03 18.00 -1.24
C GLU A 322 -6.81 18.82 -0.22
N VAL A 323 -8.09 18.51 0.00
CA VAL A 323 -8.91 19.15 1.04
C VAL A 323 -8.30 18.89 2.42
N PHE A 324 -7.91 17.66 2.71
CA PHE A 324 -7.22 17.31 3.95
C PHE A 324 -5.95 18.14 4.15
N GLY A 325 -5.03 18.12 3.18
CA GLY A 325 -3.74 18.83 3.28
C GLY A 325 -3.92 20.34 3.48
N ASN A 326 -4.81 20.96 2.72
CA ASN A 326 -5.12 22.40 2.84
C ASN A 326 -5.73 22.74 4.20
N THR A 327 -6.65 21.92 4.69
CA THR A 327 -7.32 22.15 5.98
C THR A 327 -6.34 21.98 7.16
N VAL A 328 -5.44 20.99 7.12
CA VAL A 328 -4.43 20.83 8.17
C VAL A 328 -3.47 22.02 8.21
N ILE A 329 -3.12 22.59 7.06
CA ILE A 329 -2.33 23.85 6.99
C ILE A 329 -3.10 25.02 7.62
N GLU A 330 -4.39 25.17 7.30
CA GLU A 330 -5.26 26.21 7.88
C GLU A 330 -5.30 26.09 9.40
N LEU A 331 -5.53 24.89 9.93
CA LEU A 331 -5.56 24.61 11.36
C LEU A 331 -4.20 24.85 12.04
N ALA A 332 -3.10 24.48 11.39
CA ALA A 332 -1.76 24.66 11.93
C ALA A 332 -1.29 26.13 11.96
N LYS A 333 -1.96 27.03 11.22
CA LYS A 333 -1.78 28.48 11.36
C LYS A 333 -2.44 29.02 12.62
N GLU A 334 -3.52 28.38 13.08
CA GLU A 334 -4.24 28.78 14.29
C GLU A 334 -3.64 28.16 15.57
N ASP A 335 -3.06 26.94 15.48
CA ASP A 335 -2.47 26.21 16.61
C ASP A 335 -1.05 25.76 16.28
N GLU A 336 -0.07 26.32 16.98
CA GLU A 336 1.35 26.00 16.80
C GLU A 336 1.75 24.62 17.32
N ASN A 337 0.91 23.97 18.13
CA ASN A 337 1.14 22.62 18.64
C ASN A 337 0.79 21.53 17.62
N ILE A 338 0.07 21.87 16.55
CA ILE A 338 -0.24 20.90 15.49
C ILE A 338 1.04 20.50 14.76
N VAL A 339 1.32 19.20 14.76
CA VAL A 339 2.40 18.56 14.00
C VAL A 339 1.82 17.50 13.07
N ALA A 340 2.39 17.36 11.88
CA ALA A 340 1.93 16.38 10.89
C ALA A 340 2.95 15.25 10.72
N ILE A 341 2.47 14.01 10.72
CA ILE A 341 3.29 12.79 10.63
C ILE A 341 2.77 11.93 9.47
N THR A 342 3.67 11.38 8.67
CA THR A 342 3.35 10.37 7.66
C THR A 342 4.40 9.28 7.60
N ALA A 343 4.07 8.15 6.97
CA ALA A 343 4.96 7.01 6.79
C ALA A 343 5.33 6.86 5.30
N ALA A 344 6.38 7.56 4.85
CA ALA A 344 6.93 7.57 3.49
C ALA A 344 5.96 8.06 2.39
N MET A 345 4.87 8.75 2.74
CA MET A 345 3.82 9.09 1.79
C MET A 345 3.39 10.57 1.83
N PRO A 346 4.28 11.57 1.85
CA PRO A 346 3.89 12.98 1.96
C PRO A 346 3.02 13.44 0.80
N ASP A 347 3.33 13.05 -0.45
CA ASP A 347 2.52 13.38 -1.62
C ASP A 347 1.18 12.62 -1.60
N GLY A 348 1.23 11.34 -1.26
CA GLY A 348 0.06 10.46 -1.23
C GLY A 348 -0.99 10.84 -0.19
N THR A 349 -0.58 11.45 0.91
CA THR A 349 -1.45 11.94 1.99
C THR A 349 -1.72 13.45 1.94
N GLY A 350 -1.20 14.16 0.91
CA GLY A 350 -1.42 15.61 0.76
C GLY A 350 -0.61 16.50 1.72
N LEU A 351 0.40 15.94 2.40
CA LEU A 351 1.21 16.68 3.38
C LEU A 351 2.46 17.37 2.80
N THR A 352 2.75 17.20 1.51
CA THR A 352 3.89 17.90 0.87
C THR A 352 3.80 19.43 0.96
N PRO A 353 2.65 20.10 0.80
CA PRO A 353 2.53 21.54 1.06
C PRO A 353 2.80 21.89 2.52
N PHE A 354 2.29 21.10 3.48
CA PHE A 354 2.53 21.29 4.91
C PHE A 354 4.02 21.21 5.25
N SER A 355 4.75 20.25 4.69
CA SER A 355 6.19 20.09 4.94
C SER A 355 7.02 21.30 4.48
N LYS A 356 6.56 21.99 3.44
CA LYS A 356 7.21 23.22 2.94
C LYS A 356 6.90 24.44 3.82
N GLU A 357 5.67 24.55 4.29
CA GLU A 357 5.23 25.69 5.10
C GLU A 357 5.68 25.56 6.57
N PHE A 358 5.67 24.34 7.11
CA PHE A 358 6.03 24.03 8.50
C PHE A 358 7.11 22.95 8.64
N PRO A 359 8.34 23.14 8.09
CA PRO A 359 9.35 22.07 8.03
C PRO A 359 9.78 21.52 9.40
N LYS A 360 9.65 22.30 10.48
CA LYS A 360 9.96 21.88 11.86
C LYS A 360 8.81 21.12 12.54
N ARG A 361 7.63 21.10 11.94
CA ARG A 361 6.43 20.47 12.47
C ARG A 361 5.95 19.32 11.58
N PHE A 362 6.75 18.94 10.59
CA PHE A 362 6.49 17.82 9.70
C PHE A 362 7.49 16.69 9.94
N PHE A 363 6.99 15.46 10.04
CA PHE A 363 7.79 14.27 10.28
C PHE A 363 7.40 13.15 9.30
N ASP A 364 8.34 12.79 8.44
CA ASP A 364 8.24 11.56 7.65
C ASP A 364 9.13 10.50 8.32
N VAL A 365 8.54 9.39 8.74
CA VAL A 365 9.24 8.35 9.51
C VAL A 365 9.73 7.19 8.64
N GLY A 366 9.61 7.28 7.32
CA GLY A 366 9.84 6.15 6.43
C GLY A 366 8.65 5.17 6.48
N ILE A 367 8.84 3.95 5.94
CA ILE A 367 7.77 2.95 5.94
C ILE A 367 7.72 2.27 7.31
N ALA A 368 7.20 2.98 8.32
CA ALA A 368 7.21 2.57 9.71
C ALA A 368 5.95 3.07 10.45
N GLU A 369 4.79 2.53 10.09
CA GLU A 369 3.48 2.98 10.60
C GLU A 369 3.34 2.82 12.11
N GLN A 370 3.85 1.72 12.68
CA GLN A 370 3.85 1.49 14.13
C GLN A 370 4.64 2.59 14.85
N HIS A 371 5.83 2.91 14.33
CA HIS A 371 6.66 3.99 14.88
C HIS A 371 5.97 5.35 14.76
N ALA A 372 5.31 5.65 13.62
CA ALA A 372 4.56 6.89 13.44
C ALA A 372 3.51 7.08 14.54
N VAL A 373 2.75 6.03 14.83
CA VAL A 373 1.66 6.05 15.82
C VAL A 373 2.19 6.17 17.25
N THR A 374 3.19 5.36 17.62
CA THR A 374 3.79 5.42 18.96
C THR A 374 4.54 6.74 19.20
N ALA A 375 5.26 7.26 18.19
CA ALA A 375 5.89 8.58 18.29
C ALA A 375 4.87 9.71 18.45
N ALA A 376 3.75 9.64 17.73
CA ALA A 376 2.63 10.57 17.91
C ALA A 376 2.06 10.52 19.33
N ALA A 377 1.90 9.33 19.92
CA ALA A 377 1.48 9.18 21.31
C ALA A 377 2.46 9.88 22.27
N GLY A 378 3.77 9.71 22.05
CA GLY A 378 4.80 10.40 22.83
C GLY A 378 4.73 11.94 22.68
N MET A 379 4.50 12.44 21.46
CA MET A 379 4.33 13.87 21.20
C MET A 379 3.08 14.42 21.88
N ALA A 380 1.97 13.70 21.84
CA ALA A 380 0.72 14.06 22.53
C ALA A 380 0.90 14.08 24.06
N ALA A 381 1.60 13.10 24.63
CA ALA A 381 1.92 13.06 26.06
C ALA A 381 2.82 14.23 26.49
N ALA A 382 3.60 14.81 25.56
CA ALA A 382 4.43 15.99 25.75
C ALA A 382 3.70 17.31 25.43
N GLY A 383 2.40 17.28 25.12
CA GLY A 383 1.55 18.46 24.92
C GLY A 383 1.45 18.97 23.48
N LEU A 384 1.91 18.22 22.48
CA LEU A 384 1.67 18.52 21.07
C LEU A 384 0.31 17.96 20.60
N ASN A 385 -0.15 18.40 19.45
CA ASN A 385 -1.38 17.97 18.79
C ASN A 385 -1.06 17.24 17.46
N PRO A 386 -0.73 15.93 17.51
CA PRO A 386 -0.28 15.20 16.34
C PRO A 386 -1.43 14.84 15.40
N VAL A 387 -1.24 15.12 14.11
CA VAL A 387 -2.07 14.66 12.99
C VAL A 387 -1.28 13.60 12.23
N VAL A 388 -1.71 12.35 12.29
CA VAL A 388 -1.04 11.20 11.67
C VAL A 388 -1.80 10.81 10.41
N ALA A 389 -1.22 11.04 9.23
CA ALA A 389 -1.84 10.72 7.95
C ALA A 389 -1.21 9.45 7.34
N ILE A 390 -1.98 8.37 7.31
CA ILE A 390 -1.60 7.05 6.80
C ILE A 390 -2.78 6.48 6.01
N TYR A 391 -2.52 5.68 4.97
CA TYR A 391 -3.59 5.00 4.24
C TYR A 391 -4.31 4.00 5.16
N SER A 392 -5.63 3.91 5.02
CA SER A 392 -6.46 3.04 5.84
C SER A 392 -5.95 1.59 5.90
N THR A 393 -5.61 1.01 4.74
CA THR A 393 -5.06 -0.36 4.69
C THR A 393 -3.70 -0.49 5.42
N PHE A 394 -2.83 0.53 5.38
CA PHE A 394 -1.52 0.50 6.04
C PHE A 394 -1.62 0.77 7.55
N MET A 395 -2.65 1.48 8.01
CA MET A 395 -2.92 1.68 9.43
C MET A 395 -3.15 0.36 10.18
N GLN A 396 -3.54 -0.71 9.49
CA GLN A 396 -3.68 -2.05 10.07
C GLN A 396 -2.40 -2.52 10.77
N ARG A 397 -1.20 -2.12 10.30
CA ARG A 397 0.07 -2.45 10.95
C ARG A 397 0.24 -1.83 12.31
N ALA A 398 -0.38 -0.69 12.54
CA ALA A 398 -0.27 0.07 13.77
C ALA A 398 -1.44 -0.20 14.74
N TYR A 399 -2.27 -1.21 14.50
CA TYR A 399 -3.46 -1.50 15.31
C TYR A 399 -3.12 -1.63 16.80
N ASP A 400 -2.08 -2.38 17.15
CA ASP A 400 -1.63 -2.53 18.53
C ASP A 400 -1.17 -1.18 19.11
N SER A 401 -0.37 -0.40 18.38
CA SER A 401 0.10 0.92 18.81
C SER A 401 -1.06 1.91 19.01
N VAL A 402 -2.10 1.85 18.16
CA VAL A 402 -3.31 2.66 18.36
C VAL A 402 -4.03 2.26 19.64
N MET A 403 -4.20 0.98 19.89
CA MET A 403 -4.88 0.47 21.08
C MET A 403 -4.08 0.75 22.34
N HIS A 404 -2.81 0.31 22.37
CA HIS A 404 -1.97 0.30 23.57
C HIS A 404 -1.39 1.68 23.87
N ASP A 405 -0.78 2.35 22.85
CA ASP A 405 -0.01 3.57 23.12
C ASP A 405 -0.89 4.82 23.12
N ILE A 406 -1.97 4.84 22.33
CA ILE A 406 -2.87 6.00 22.23
C ILE A 406 -4.12 5.82 23.09
N CYS A 407 -4.93 4.80 22.79
CA CYS A 407 -6.29 4.71 23.35
C CYS A 407 -6.31 4.30 24.82
N MET A 408 -5.44 3.39 25.26
CA MET A 408 -5.34 2.98 26.66
C MET A 408 -4.96 4.15 27.57
N GLN A 409 -4.13 5.05 27.06
CA GLN A 409 -3.69 6.26 27.78
C GLN A 409 -4.59 7.47 27.52
N ASN A 410 -5.63 7.32 26.68
CA ASN A 410 -6.54 8.40 26.25
C ASN A 410 -5.82 9.65 25.73
N LEU A 411 -4.74 9.46 24.96
CA LEU A 411 -3.94 10.54 24.40
C LEU A 411 -4.63 11.16 23.18
N HIS A 412 -4.55 12.47 23.06
CA HIS A 412 -5.11 13.20 21.92
C HIS A 412 -4.21 13.05 20.69
N VAL A 413 -4.55 12.16 19.80
CA VAL A 413 -3.93 11.96 18.48
C VAL A 413 -5.02 11.90 17.43
N SER A 414 -4.89 12.71 16.38
CA SER A 414 -5.79 12.70 15.22
C SER A 414 -5.25 11.75 14.15
N LEU A 415 -5.85 10.56 14.01
CA LEU A 415 -5.54 9.57 12.99
C LEU A 415 -6.34 9.89 11.71
N CYS A 416 -5.69 10.29 10.64
CA CYS A 416 -6.30 10.63 9.36
C CYS A 416 -6.05 9.50 8.36
N LEU A 417 -7.10 8.69 8.09
CA LEU A 417 -7.02 7.49 7.27
C LEU A 417 -7.43 7.81 5.84
N ASP A 418 -6.45 8.06 4.99
CA ASP A 418 -6.68 8.25 3.56
C ASP A 418 -6.93 6.91 2.86
N ARG A 419 -7.58 6.89 1.71
CA ARG A 419 -7.93 5.69 0.92
C ARG A 419 -8.82 4.71 1.68
N ALA A 420 -9.74 5.21 2.50
CA ALA A 420 -10.76 4.37 3.11
C ALA A 420 -11.78 3.86 2.07
N GLY A 421 -12.32 2.66 2.30
CA GLY A 421 -13.22 2.00 1.36
C GLY A 421 -12.51 1.30 0.20
N LEU A 422 -13.21 1.10 -0.90
CA LEU A 422 -12.67 0.48 -2.11
C LEU A 422 -11.82 1.49 -2.89
N VAL A 423 -10.56 1.14 -3.16
CA VAL A 423 -9.61 2.00 -3.90
C VAL A 423 -9.52 1.67 -5.39
N GLY A 424 -10.13 0.57 -5.83
CA GLY A 424 -10.21 0.21 -7.24
C GLY A 424 -9.03 -0.62 -7.73
N ASP A 425 -8.17 -0.03 -8.55
CA ASP A 425 -7.18 -0.71 -9.39
C ASP A 425 -6.12 -1.55 -8.64
N ASP A 426 -5.79 -1.19 -7.41
CA ASP A 426 -4.78 -1.90 -6.59
C ASP A 426 -5.36 -3.10 -5.82
N GLY A 427 -6.69 -3.22 -5.78
CA GLY A 427 -7.42 -4.38 -5.30
C GLY A 427 -7.33 -4.62 -3.78
N PHE A 428 -7.55 -5.87 -3.39
CA PHE A 428 -7.76 -6.28 -2.00
C PHE A 428 -6.62 -5.96 -1.03
N THR A 429 -5.40 -5.81 -1.52
CA THR A 429 -4.25 -5.43 -0.67
C THR A 429 -4.27 -3.96 -0.27
N HIS A 430 -5.04 -3.14 -1.00
CA HIS A 430 -5.10 -1.68 -0.79
C HIS A 430 -6.48 -1.15 -0.39
N HIS A 431 -7.54 -1.97 -0.43
CA HIS A 431 -8.85 -1.58 0.05
C HIS A 431 -8.83 -1.28 1.56
N GLY A 432 -9.27 -0.10 1.95
CA GLY A 432 -9.38 0.34 3.34
C GLY A 432 -10.75 0.03 3.93
N VAL A 433 -11.13 -1.24 4.00
CA VAL A 433 -12.50 -1.66 4.34
C VAL A 433 -12.65 -2.20 5.77
N PHE A 434 -11.57 -2.40 6.50
CA PHE A 434 -11.60 -2.99 7.85
C PHE A 434 -11.51 -1.96 8.98
N ASP A 435 -11.22 -0.71 8.68
CA ASP A 435 -10.94 0.34 9.65
C ASP A 435 -12.12 0.62 10.61
N TYR A 436 -13.36 0.66 10.13
CA TYR A 436 -14.51 0.77 11.02
C TYR A 436 -14.52 -0.35 12.05
N ALA A 437 -14.33 -1.59 11.63
CA ALA A 437 -14.45 -2.74 12.51
C ALA A 437 -13.40 -2.75 13.61
N TYR A 438 -12.11 -2.56 13.27
CA TYR A 438 -11.06 -2.64 14.29
C TYR A 438 -10.95 -1.38 15.13
N LEU A 439 -11.25 -0.17 14.60
CA LEU A 439 -11.18 1.06 15.38
C LEU A 439 -12.36 1.20 16.35
N ARG A 440 -13.58 0.83 15.93
CA ARG A 440 -14.74 0.94 16.80
C ARG A 440 -14.72 -0.03 18.00
N SER A 441 -13.95 -1.11 17.92
CA SER A 441 -13.77 -2.05 19.02
C SER A 441 -12.89 -1.50 20.15
N ILE A 442 -12.06 -0.48 19.89
CA ILE A 442 -11.10 0.05 20.86
C ILE A 442 -11.78 1.06 21.81
N PRO A 443 -11.69 0.91 23.14
CA PRO A 443 -12.17 1.92 24.08
C PRO A 443 -11.56 3.31 23.85
N ASN A 444 -12.26 4.37 24.23
CA ASN A 444 -11.87 5.78 24.07
C ASN A 444 -11.78 6.29 22.62
N MET A 445 -11.66 5.45 21.62
CA MET A 445 -11.56 5.86 20.22
C MET A 445 -12.86 6.50 19.71
N THR A 446 -12.76 7.67 19.11
CA THR A 446 -13.82 8.28 18.28
C THR A 446 -13.53 8.03 16.82
N VAL A 447 -14.54 7.64 16.02
CA VAL A 447 -14.38 7.32 14.59
C VAL A 447 -15.37 8.10 13.76
N MET A 448 -14.88 8.94 12.85
CA MET A 448 -15.67 9.82 11.97
C MET A 448 -15.44 9.49 10.49
N ALA A 449 -16.46 9.72 9.66
CA ALA A 449 -16.35 9.64 8.20
C ALA A 449 -17.25 10.68 7.53
N PRO A 450 -16.67 11.63 6.77
CA PRO A 450 -17.39 12.72 6.14
C PRO A 450 -18.21 12.24 4.93
N LYS A 451 -19.42 12.81 4.75
CA LYS A 451 -20.26 12.57 3.58
C LYS A 451 -19.71 13.24 2.30
N ASP A 452 -19.00 14.33 2.46
CA ASP A 452 -18.43 15.15 1.38
C ASP A 452 -17.13 15.85 1.82
N GLU A 453 -16.51 16.58 0.89
CA GLU A 453 -15.26 17.30 1.11
C GLU A 453 -15.39 18.49 2.08
N ASP A 454 -16.54 19.11 2.19
CA ASP A 454 -16.77 20.21 3.15
C ASP A 454 -16.92 19.67 4.58
N GLU A 455 -17.67 18.58 4.74
CA GLU A 455 -17.80 17.92 6.05
C GLU A 455 -16.45 17.38 6.55
N LEU A 456 -15.53 16.96 5.63
CA LEU A 456 -14.15 16.59 5.99
C LEU A 456 -13.43 17.74 6.70
N ARG A 457 -13.56 18.97 6.22
CA ARG A 457 -12.95 20.16 6.84
C ARG A 457 -13.47 20.36 8.26
N HIS A 458 -14.78 20.25 8.47
CA HIS A 458 -15.41 20.38 9.78
C HIS A 458 -15.01 19.24 10.73
N MET A 459 -14.89 18.00 10.22
CA MET A 459 -14.41 16.86 11.00
C MET A 459 -12.95 17.03 11.44
N LEU A 460 -12.09 17.57 10.58
CA LEU A 460 -10.69 17.86 10.93
C LEU A 460 -10.61 18.94 12.03
N LYS A 461 -11.40 20.02 11.92
CA LYS A 461 -11.49 21.04 12.99
C LYS A 461 -11.98 20.43 14.29
N THR A 462 -12.98 19.54 14.22
CA THR A 462 -13.50 18.81 15.37
C THR A 462 -12.42 17.91 15.97
N ALA A 463 -11.71 17.14 15.13
CA ALA A 463 -10.68 16.20 15.55
C ALA A 463 -9.56 16.89 16.34
N VAL A 464 -8.97 17.96 15.81
CA VAL A 464 -7.87 18.67 16.49
C VAL A 464 -8.31 19.42 17.76
N GLY A 465 -9.60 19.67 17.92
CA GLY A 465 -10.18 20.31 19.10
C GLY A 465 -10.69 19.34 20.18
N MET A 466 -10.59 18.02 19.95
CA MET A 466 -11.08 17.02 20.91
C MET A 466 -10.09 16.78 22.04
N ASN A 467 -10.62 16.15 23.12
CA ASN A 467 -9.80 15.53 24.15
C ASN A 467 -9.89 14.00 23.98
N GLY A 468 -8.75 13.36 23.68
CA GLY A 468 -8.67 11.91 23.46
C GLY A 468 -8.51 11.50 21.99
N PRO A 469 -8.37 10.19 21.71
CA PRO A 469 -8.04 9.67 20.40
C PRO A 469 -9.20 9.78 19.41
N VAL A 470 -8.88 10.16 18.17
CA VAL A 470 -9.87 10.32 17.11
C VAL A 470 -9.32 9.83 15.78
N ALA A 471 -10.18 9.15 15.02
CA ALA A 471 -9.91 8.75 13.64
C ALA A 471 -10.89 9.42 12.69
N VAL A 472 -10.37 10.03 11.62
CA VAL A 472 -11.14 10.58 10.50
C VAL A 472 -10.76 9.80 9.25
N ARG A 473 -11.70 9.04 8.69
CA ARG A 473 -11.47 8.25 7.48
C ARG A 473 -12.14 8.89 6.27
N TYR A 474 -11.44 8.96 5.14
CA TYR A 474 -11.96 9.55 3.90
C TYR A 474 -11.43 8.78 2.67
N PRO A 475 -12.17 8.83 1.52
CA PRO A 475 -11.89 7.98 0.37
C PRO A 475 -10.73 8.51 -0.47
N ARG A 476 -10.25 7.67 -1.39
CA ARG A 476 -9.42 8.06 -2.53
C ARG A 476 -10.27 8.78 -3.58
N GLY A 477 -9.74 9.83 -4.19
CA GLY A 477 -10.31 10.47 -5.38
C GLY A 477 -10.94 11.83 -5.11
N SER A 478 -11.69 12.29 -6.11
CA SER A 478 -12.35 13.60 -6.06
C SER A 478 -13.53 13.59 -5.08
N GLY A 479 -13.82 14.77 -4.52
CA GLY A 479 -15.05 15.03 -3.80
C GLY A 479 -16.28 14.95 -4.68
N VAL A 480 -17.44 15.22 -4.09
CA VAL A 480 -18.76 15.27 -4.79
C VAL A 480 -18.93 16.56 -5.57
N GLY A 481 -18.12 17.58 -5.28
CA GLY A 481 -18.17 18.90 -5.92
C GLY A 481 -19.02 19.91 -5.16
N VAL A 482 -19.15 19.76 -3.84
CA VAL A 482 -19.86 20.75 -3.01
C VAL A 482 -19.01 22.00 -2.82
N ALA A 483 -19.68 23.15 -2.60
CA ALA A 483 -18.96 24.37 -2.23
C ALA A 483 -18.36 24.24 -0.83
N LEU A 484 -17.08 24.59 -0.69
CA LEU A 484 -16.42 24.59 0.60
C LEU A 484 -16.85 25.82 1.41
N SER A 485 -17.15 25.62 2.69
CA SER A 485 -17.52 26.69 3.62
C SER A 485 -16.35 27.65 3.88
N ASP A 486 -16.64 28.93 4.04
CA ASP A 486 -15.62 29.96 4.34
C ASP A 486 -15.03 29.80 5.75
N SER A 487 -15.73 29.14 6.67
CA SER A 487 -15.31 28.93 8.05
C SER A 487 -15.34 27.47 8.48
N LEU A 488 -14.44 27.09 9.36
CA LEU A 488 -14.37 25.76 9.96
C LEU A 488 -15.21 25.72 11.25
N ASN A 489 -16.20 24.82 11.28
CA ASN A 489 -17.06 24.61 12.45
C ASN A 489 -16.78 23.26 13.08
N THR A 490 -16.90 23.16 14.40
CA THR A 490 -16.88 21.86 15.09
C THR A 490 -18.25 21.19 15.00
N LEU A 491 -18.22 19.86 14.84
CA LEU A 491 -19.43 19.02 14.85
C LEU A 491 -19.68 18.49 16.26
N PRO A 492 -20.94 18.42 16.70
CA PRO A 492 -21.27 17.79 17.98
C PRO A 492 -20.96 16.29 17.91
N ILE A 493 -20.10 15.85 18.86
CA ILE A 493 -19.59 14.47 18.89
C ILE A 493 -20.75 13.48 19.09
N GLY A 494 -20.78 12.44 18.26
CA GLY A 494 -21.77 11.37 18.31
C GLY A 494 -23.18 11.81 17.90
N LYS A 495 -23.31 12.95 17.19
CA LYS A 495 -24.59 13.41 16.64
C LYS A 495 -24.65 13.23 15.12
N ALA A 496 -25.70 12.54 14.70
CA ALA A 496 -26.03 12.35 13.30
C ALA A 496 -26.84 13.54 12.74
N GLU A 497 -27.00 13.58 11.42
CA GLU A 497 -27.73 14.62 10.70
C GLU A 497 -28.84 13.99 9.88
N VAL A 498 -30.09 14.44 10.08
CA VAL A 498 -31.22 14.04 9.24
C VAL A 498 -31.20 14.86 7.96
N LEU A 499 -30.92 14.23 6.83
CA LEU A 499 -30.87 14.88 5.53
C LEU A 499 -32.22 14.87 4.80
N ARG A 500 -33.04 13.85 5.09
CA ARG A 500 -34.36 13.70 4.51
C ARG A 500 -35.30 13.00 5.49
N GLU A 501 -36.48 13.54 5.66
CA GLU A 501 -37.55 12.88 6.39
C GLU A 501 -38.27 11.85 5.51
N GLY A 502 -38.83 10.81 6.10
CA GLY A 502 -39.60 9.76 5.45
C GLY A 502 -40.62 9.12 6.38
N SER A 503 -41.30 8.05 5.91
CA SER A 503 -42.33 7.33 6.67
C SER A 503 -42.17 5.81 6.67
N ASP A 504 -41.55 5.21 5.63
CA ASP A 504 -41.63 3.77 5.39
C ASP A 504 -40.35 3.04 5.80
N VAL A 505 -39.21 3.67 5.57
CA VAL A 505 -37.87 3.15 5.87
C VAL A 505 -36.91 4.28 6.22
N SER A 506 -35.98 4.03 7.14
CA SER A 506 -34.90 4.98 7.49
C SER A 506 -33.56 4.43 7.01
N LEU A 507 -32.88 5.17 6.11
CA LEU A 507 -31.56 4.85 5.57
C LEU A 507 -30.48 5.54 6.40
N TRP A 508 -29.65 4.77 7.09
CA TRP A 508 -28.56 5.22 7.95
C TRP A 508 -27.23 5.00 7.23
N ALA A 509 -26.69 6.04 6.63
CA ALA A 509 -25.49 5.98 5.81
C ALA A 509 -24.31 6.71 6.46
N ILE A 510 -23.10 6.25 6.20
CA ILE A 510 -21.88 6.87 6.70
C ILE A 510 -20.86 7.08 5.58
N GLY A 511 -20.15 8.21 5.65
CA GLY A 511 -19.11 8.55 4.67
C GLY A 511 -19.69 8.66 3.26
N THR A 512 -18.95 8.17 2.27
CA THR A 512 -19.34 8.20 0.84
C THR A 512 -20.68 7.55 0.53
N MET A 513 -21.16 6.65 1.39
CA MET A 513 -22.45 5.99 1.18
C MET A 513 -23.64 6.91 1.43
N VAL A 514 -23.44 8.11 1.97
CA VAL A 514 -24.52 9.10 2.14
C VAL A 514 -25.05 9.58 0.81
N GLU A 515 -24.18 9.85 -0.17
CA GLU A 515 -24.60 10.19 -1.54
C GLU A 515 -25.41 9.05 -2.18
N SER A 516 -24.95 7.80 -2.01
CA SER A 516 -25.67 6.61 -2.47
C SER A 516 -27.03 6.46 -1.80
N ALA A 517 -27.14 6.78 -0.50
CA ALA A 517 -28.41 6.73 0.22
C ALA A 517 -29.41 7.80 -0.26
N MET A 518 -28.95 9.00 -0.60
CA MET A 518 -29.81 10.03 -1.20
C MET A 518 -30.37 9.59 -2.55
N LYS A 519 -29.52 9.07 -3.44
CA LYS A 519 -29.94 8.50 -4.74
C LYS A 519 -30.87 7.29 -4.56
N LEU A 520 -30.60 6.44 -3.58
CA LEU A 520 -31.44 5.31 -3.23
C LEU A 520 -32.84 5.78 -2.77
N ALA A 521 -32.92 6.83 -1.93
CA ALA A 521 -34.19 7.37 -1.48
C ALA A 521 -35.04 7.96 -2.64
N GLU A 522 -34.40 8.58 -3.64
CA GLU A 522 -35.05 9.05 -4.86
C GLU A 522 -35.60 7.86 -5.66
N LYS A 523 -34.82 6.81 -5.84
CA LYS A 523 -35.20 5.60 -6.56
C LYS A 523 -36.36 4.84 -5.88
N LEU A 524 -36.33 4.79 -4.54
CA LEU A 524 -37.43 4.20 -3.76
C LEU A 524 -38.72 5.01 -3.86
N ALA A 525 -38.62 6.33 -3.94
CA ALA A 525 -39.81 7.20 -4.14
C ALA A 525 -40.50 6.93 -5.46
N GLU A 526 -39.77 6.62 -6.56
CA GLU A 526 -40.36 6.17 -7.84
C GLU A 526 -41.20 4.88 -7.69
N GLN A 527 -40.88 4.07 -6.66
CA GLN A 527 -41.58 2.81 -6.34
C GLN A 527 -42.66 2.99 -5.24
N GLY A 528 -42.95 4.23 -4.86
CA GLY A 528 -43.95 4.57 -3.85
C GLY A 528 -43.50 4.36 -2.40
N ILE A 529 -42.20 4.21 -2.15
CA ILE A 529 -41.59 4.05 -0.80
C ILE A 529 -40.96 5.38 -0.37
N ASN A 530 -41.47 5.96 0.71
CA ASN A 530 -40.96 7.21 1.27
C ASN A 530 -39.83 6.96 2.29
N ALA A 531 -38.59 7.05 1.84
CA ALA A 531 -37.41 6.81 2.64
C ALA A 531 -36.88 8.08 3.32
N GLY A 532 -36.60 8.02 4.62
CA GLY A 532 -35.77 8.99 5.34
C GLY A 532 -34.27 8.68 5.16
N VAL A 533 -33.42 9.71 5.21
CA VAL A 533 -31.96 9.56 5.09
C VAL A 533 -31.27 10.25 6.26
N VAL A 534 -30.35 9.52 6.91
CA VAL A 534 -29.53 9.99 8.01
C VAL A 534 -28.05 9.85 7.65
N ASN A 535 -27.31 10.96 7.72
CA ASN A 535 -25.86 10.96 7.73
C ASN A 535 -25.37 10.66 9.16
N MET A 536 -24.79 9.49 9.35
CA MET A 536 -24.36 9.05 10.67
C MET A 536 -23.17 9.85 11.23
N ARG A 537 -22.31 10.40 10.38
CA ARG A 537 -21.07 11.12 10.73
C ARG A 537 -20.07 10.29 11.55
N PHE A 538 -20.56 9.61 12.57
CA PHE A 538 -19.76 8.85 13.56
C PHE A 538 -20.06 7.36 13.50
N ALA A 539 -19.04 6.56 13.26
CA ALA A 539 -19.12 5.11 13.50
C ALA A 539 -19.01 4.79 15.01
N LYS A 540 -18.38 5.71 15.77
CA LYS A 540 -18.26 5.66 17.22
C LYS A 540 -17.97 7.05 17.80
N PRO A 541 -18.74 7.50 18.81
CA PRO A 541 -20.02 6.93 19.24
C PRO A 541 -21.12 7.16 18.18
N ILE A 542 -22.06 6.24 18.06
CA ILE A 542 -23.25 6.45 17.22
C ILE A 542 -24.30 7.29 17.98
N ASP A 543 -25.16 8.00 17.24
CA ASP A 543 -26.28 8.75 17.83
C ASP A 543 -27.40 7.78 18.25
N LYS A 544 -27.26 7.21 19.46
CA LYS A 544 -28.23 6.26 19.99
C LYS A 544 -29.62 6.89 20.18
N GLU A 545 -29.69 8.16 20.58
CA GLU A 545 -30.95 8.87 20.82
C GLU A 545 -31.77 8.97 19.53
N LEU A 546 -31.13 9.47 18.45
CA LEU A 546 -31.80 9.56 17.15
C LEU A 546 -32.12 8.17 16.58
N LEU A 547 -31.22 7.19 16.76
CA LEU A 547 -31.44 5.81 16.30
C LEU A 547 -32.69 5.20 16.94
N LEU A 548 -32.86 5.34 18.25
CA LEU A 548 -34.02 4.80 18.96
C LEU A 548 -35.32 5.52 18.58
N ALA A 549 -35.28 6.85 18.41
CA ALA A 549 -36.42 7.60 17.91
C ALA A 549 -36.84 7.17 16.50
N HIS A 550 -35.84 6.86 15.62
CA HIS A 550 -36.10 6.32 14.30
C HIS A 550 -36.61 4.86 14.35
N ALA A 551 -36.13 4.04 15.28
CA ALA A 551 -36.62 2.67 15.46
C ALA A 551 -38.09 2.62 15.94
N GLU A 552 -38.53 3.62 16.69
CA GLU A 552 -39.96 3.78 17.07
C GLU A 552 -40.81 4.26 15.88
N LYS A 553 -40.31 5.25 15.11
CA LYS A 553 -41.02 5.87 14.00
C LYS A 553 -41.08 4.96 12.78
N TYR A 554 -39.91 4.39 12.40
CA TYR A 554 -39.75 3.55 11.20
C TYR A 554 -39.62 2.09 11.61
N LYS A 555 -40.43 1.21 11.07
CA LYS A 555 -40.32 -0.24 11.35
C LYS A 555 -39.18 -0.91 10.59
N ASN A 556 -38.58 -0.20 9.63
CA ASN A 556 -37.51 -0.68 8.78
C ASN A 556 -36.32 0.29 8.87
N ILE A 557 -35.17 -0.22 9.23
CA ILE A 557 -33.89 0.51 9.26
C ILE A 557 -32.96 -0.16 8.25
N VAL A 558 -32.27 0.64 7.46
CA VAL A 558 -31.27 0.16 6.51
C VAL A 558 -29.96 0.88 6.79
N THR A 559 -28.86 0.15 6.96
CA THR A 559 -27.53 0.74 7.10
C THR A 559 -26.72 0.62 5.83
N LEU A 560 -25.94 1.65 5.51
CA LEU A 560 -25.09 1.70 4.32
C LEU A 560 -23.67 2.14 4.72
N GLU A 561 -22.68 1.26 4.51
CA GLU A 561 -21.28 1.53 4.79
C GLU A 561 -20.35 1.02 3.68
N GLU A 562 -19.30 1.75 3.38
CA GLU A 562 -18.17 1.28 2.57
C GLU A 562 -17.08 0.73 3.51
N GLY A 563 -17.46 -0.26 4.28
CA GLY A 563 -16.69 -1.00 5.26
C GLY A 563 -17.18 -2.45 5.33
N CYS A 564 -16.41 -3.34 5.97
CA CYS A 564 -16.82 -4.74 6.11
C CYS A 564 -18.07 -4.87 6.97
N LEU A 565 -19.03 -5.70 6.53
CA LEU A 565 -20.28 -5.97 7.26
C LEU A 565 -20.01 -6.55 8.66
N ARG A 566 -18.96 -7.37 8.79
CA ARG A 566 -18.60 -8.02 10.06
C ARG A 566 -17.91 -7.02 10.99
N GLY A 567 -18.57 -6.63 12.07
CA GLY A 567 -18.04 -5.67 13.03
C GLY A 567 -18.06 -4.20 12.58
N GLY A 568 -18.61 -3.90 11.40
CA GLY A 568 -18.74 -2.54 10.87
C GLY A 568 -19.85 -1.72 11.53
N VAL A 569 -20.30 -0.68 10.85
CA VAL A 569 -21.30 0.28 11.37
C VAL A 569 -22.68 -0.34 11.49
N GLY A 570 -23.06 -1.22 10.54
CA GLY A 570 -24.31 -1.99 10.64
C GLY A 570 -24.34 -2.86 11.90
N SER A 571 -23.20 -3.45 12.31
CA SER A 571 -23.07 -4.16 13.59
C SER A 571 -23.28 -3.22 14.79
N ALA A 572 -22.75 -1.99 14.75
CA ALA A 572 -22.96 -1.00 15.81
C ALA A 572 -24.43 -0.63 16.00
N VAL A 573 -25.17 -0.49 14.89
CA VAL A 573 -26.62 -0.22 14.92
C VAL A 573 -27.36 -1.40 15.55
N LEU A 574 -27.06 -2.64 15.15
CA LEU A 574 -27.66 -3.85 15.73
C LEU A 574 -27.37 -3.98 17.23
N GLU A 575 -26.12 -3.73 17.66
CA GLU A 575 -25.70 -3.74 19.07
C GLU A 575 -26.52 -2.72 19.88
N ALA A 576 -26.64 -1.47 19.40
CA ALA A 576 -27.39 -0.43 20.08
C ALA A 576 -28.88 -0.73 20.19
N LEU A 577 -29.50 -1.26 19.14
CA LEU A 577 -30.90 -1.67 19.13
C LEU A 577 -31.13 -2.87 20.07
N ASN A 578 -30.19 -3.82 20.14
CA ASN A 578 -30.26 -4.95 21.04
C ASN A 578 -30.14 -4.51 22.51
N GLU A 579 -29.19 -3.65 22.82
CA GLU A 579 -29.03 -3.08 24.19
C GLU A 579 -30.29 -2.37 24.66
N ALA A 580 -30.95 -1.64 23.75
CA ALA A 580 -32.21 -0.95 24.04
C ALA A 580 -33.47 -1.84 23.93
N ARG A 581 -33.32 -3.13 23.61
CA ARG A 581 -34.41 -4.12 23.45
C ARG A 581 -35.40 -3.80 22.31
N PHE A 582 -34.90 -3.16 21.25
CA PHE A 582 -35.69 -2.83 20.05
C PHE A 582 -35.63 -3.93 18.96
N LEU A 583 -34.75 -4.91 19.04
CA LEU A 583 -34.75 -6.06 18.14
C LEU A 583 -36.07 -6.85 18.33
N GLY A 584 -36.86 -6.95 17.25
CA GLY A 584 -38.21 -7.52 17.29
C GLY A 584 -39.33 -6.48 17.12
N THR A 585 -39.05 -5.19 17.31
CA THR A 585 -39.98 -4.09 17.02
C THR A 585 -39.67 -3.38 15.70
N CYS A 586 -38.39 -3.34 15.32
CA CYS A 586 -37.94 -2.89 13.99
C CYS A 586 -37.12 -3.98 13.29
N LYS A 587 -37.15 -3.98 11.97
CA LYS A 587 -36.31 -4.83 11.11
C LYS A 587 -35.09 -4.04 10.67
N VAL A 588 -33.94 -4.72 10.53
CA VAL A 588 -32.69 -4.09 10.07
C VAL A 588 -32.14 -4.83 8.86
N LEU A 589 -31.77 -4.09 7.81
CA LEU A 589 -31.04 -4.59 6.65
C LEU A 589 -29.72 -3.84 6.53
N ASN A 590 -28.61 -4.56 6.43
CA ASN A 590 -27.28 -3.96 6.36
C ASN A 590 -26.66 -4.12 4.95
N PHE A 591 -26.13 -3.03 4.40
CA PHE A 591 -25.32 -3.00 3.20
C PHE A 591 -23.90 -2.60 3.55
N GLY A 592 -22.93 -3.37 3.07
CA GLY A 592 -21.49 -3.17 3.27
C GLY A 592 -20.69 -4.22 2.50
N ILE A 593 -19.40 -4.19 2.66
CA ILE A 593 -18.49 -5.14 2.01
C ILE A 593 -18.72 -6.55 2.59
N PRO A 594 -19.01 -7.57 1.75
CA PRO A 594 -19.25 -8.94 2.19
C PRO A 594 -17.98 -9.56 2.81
N ASP A 595 -18.13 -10.75 3.40
CA ASP A 595 -17.04 -11.51 4.05
C ASP A 595 -16.13 -12.19 3.02
N GLU A 596 -15.57 -11.38 2.12
CA GLU A 596 -14.66 -11.81 1.06
C GLU A 596 -13.67 -10.69 0.68
N PHE A 597 -12.52 -11.06 0.09
CA PHE A 597 -11.55 -10.10 -0.43
C PHE A 597 -11.96 -9.63 -1.83
N ILE A 598 -12.36 -8.37 -1.94
CA ILE A 598 -12.79 -7.78 -3.21
C ILE A 598 -11.59 -7.56 -4.14
N LEU A 599 -11.69 -8.03 -5.37
CA LEU A 599 -10.62 -7.94 -6.36
C LEU A 599 -10.40 -6.49 -6.84
N HIS A 600 -9.42 -6.33 -7.72
CA HIS A 600 -9.15 -5.03 -8.37
C HIS A 600 -10.12 -4.77 -9.52
N GLY A 601 -10.36 -3.49 -9.81
CA GLY A 601 -11.20 -3.05 -10.91
C GLY A 601 -11.73 -1.64 -10.74
N ASP A 602 -12.54 -1.19 -11.68
CA ASP A 602 -13.28 0.07 -11.55
C ASP A 602 -14.24 0.03 -10.35
N LYS A 603 -14.25 1.10 -9.54
CA LYS A 603 -15.02 1.14 -8.29
C LYS A 603 -16.53 0.95 -8.51
N GLN A 604 -17.10 1.49 -9.60
CA GLN A 604 -18.54 1.34 -9.88
C GLN A 604 -18.87 -0.12 -10.20
N ARG A 605 -17.98 -0.77 -10.97
CA ARG A 605 -18.14 -2.20 -11.28
C ARG A 605 -18.03 -3.06 -10.01
N LEU A 606 -17.06 -2.77 -9.14
CA LEU A 606 -16.93 -3.48 -7.86
C LEU A 606 -18.19 -3.31 -6.99
N PHE A 607 -18.80 -2.12 -6.95
CA PHE A 607 -20.05 -1.90 -6.24
C PHE A 607 -21.20 -2.73 -6.81
N GLN A 608 -21.29 -2.87 -8.14
CA GLN A 608 -22.30 -3.74 -8.78
C GLN A 608 -22.10 -5.20 -8.36
N ASP A 609 -20.87 -5.71 -8.39
CA ASP A 609 -20.58 -7.11 -8.08
C ASP A 609 -20.97 -7.48 -6.64
N ILE A 610 -20.80 -6.56 -5.69
CA ILE A 610 -21.13 -6.80 -4.28
C ILE A 610 -22.51 -6.29 -3.87
N GLY A 611 -23.26 -5.72 -4.82
CA GLY A 611 -24.63 -5.24 -4.61
C GLY A 611 -24.74 -3.98 -3.77
N LEU A 612 -23.74 -3.10 -3.85
CA LEU A 612 -23.74 -1.76 -3.24
C LEU A 612 -24.08 -0.65 -4.24
N ASP A 613 -24.42 -0.99 -5.48
CA ASP A 613 -24.99 -0.03 -6.44
C ASP A 613 -26.45 0.28 -6.12
N VAL A 614 -26.89 1.47 -6.52
CA VAL A 614 -28.23 2.00 -6.17
C VAL A 614 -29.36 1.12 -6.68
N GLU A 615 -29.26 0.55 -7.89
CA GLU A 615 -30.31 -0.29 -8.48
C GLU A 615 -30.49 -1.60 -7.69
N THR A 616 -29.38 -2.29 -7.38
CA THR A 616 -29.42 -3.52 -6.59
C THR A 616 -29.94 -3.26 -5.18
N MET A 617 -29.46 -2.18 -4.53
CA MET A 617 -29.94 -1.80 -3.21
C MET A 617 -31.45 -1.47 -3.22
N ALA A 618 -31.94 -0.73 -4.24
CA ALA A 618 -33.34 -0.38 -4.34
C ALA A 618 -34.26 -1.62 -4.43
N GLY A 619 -33.88 -2.62 -5.24
CA GLY A 619 -34.60 -3.89 -5.32
C GLY A 619 -34.68 -4.62 -3.97
N LYS A 620 -33.51 -4.74 -3.27
CA LYS A 620 -33.44 -5.40 -1.95
C LYS A 620 -34.22 -4.65 -0.87
N VAL A 621 -34.15 -3.30 -0.85
CA VAL A 621 -34.89 -2.48 0.14
C VAL A 621 -36.40 -2.57 -0.12
N THR A 622 -36.82 -2.57 -1.40
CA THR A 622 -38.24 -2.71 -1.76
C THR A 622 -38.80 -4.04 -1.29
N ALA A 623 -38.12 -5.15 -1.54
CA ALA A 623 -38.49 -6.48 -1.04
C ALA A 623 -38.55 -6.51 0.50
N PHE A 624 -37.50 -5.96 1.15
CA PHE A 624 -37.41 -5.87 2.61
C PHE A 624 -38.57 -5.09 3.26
N VAL A 625 -38.96 -3.93 2.68
CA VAL A 625 -40.09 -3.11 3.17
C VAL A 625 -41.43 -3.81 2.95
N LYS A 626 -41.61 -4.50 1.82
CA LYS A 626 -42.81 -5.26 1.51
C LYS A 626 -42.92 -6.58 2.28
N GLY A 627 -41.84 -7.06 2.86
CA GLY A 627 -41.80 -8.32 3.61
C GLY A 627 -41.70 -9.56 2.70
N GLU A 628 -41.14 -9.40 1.50
CA GLU A 628 -40.92 -10.45 0.48
C GLU A 628 -39.60 -11.19 0.71
#